data_9cde11fa9bf97f355f1d5d40703198e2
#
_entry.id   9cde11fa9bf97f355f1d5d40703198e2
#
_cell.length_a   1.000
_cell.length_b   1.000
_cell.length_c   1.000
_cell.angle_alpha   90.00
_cell.angle_beta   90.00
_cell.angle_gamma   90.00
#
_symmetry.space_group_name_H-M   'P 1'
#
loop_
_entity.id
_entity.type
_entity.pdbx_description
1 polymer ?
#
loop_
_entity_poly.entity_id
_entity_poly.type
_entity_poly.pdbx_seq_one_letter_code
_entity_poly.pdbx_strand_id
1 'polypeptide(L)'
;MSWFIVDVEADGPIPAKYSMVSFGVVMLEPSLSHTFYGQTRPITQNFLPEALAISGHTRDQHLSFDDPKQVMERFRDWLVQTGTGRPIFVSDNVAFDWQWINYYFHQFLGENPFGHSGRRIGDLYCGLVKDSFARWKHLRRTTHTHHPVDDAKGNAEALLAMAEMGLKIPMK
;
A
#
# COMPACT_ATOMS: atom_id res chain seq x y z
N MET A 1 -12.09 2.54 -13.64
CA MET A 1 -11.26 2.87 -12.44
C MET A 1 -10.90 1.57 -11.76
N SER A 2 -9.64 1.38 -11.46
CA SER A 2 -9.17 0.19 -10.73
C SER A 2 -8.73 0.57 -9.32
N TRP A 3 -9.03 -0.26 -8.34
CA TRP A 3 -8.60 -0.08 -6.96
C TRP A 3 -7.30 -0.84 -6.73
N PHE A 4 -6.36 -0.18 -6.08
CA PHE A 4 -5.08 -0.74 -5.72
C PHE A 4 -4.90 -0.68 -4.21
N ILE A 5 -4.77 -1.84 -3.60
CA ILE A 5 -4.59 -2.00 -2.17
C ILE A 5 -3.09 -1.94 -1.90
N VAL A 6 -2.69 -0.97 -1.11
CA VAL A 6 -1.29 -0.64 -0.82
C VAL A 6 -1.01 -0.86 0.66
N ASP A 7 0.17 -1.40 0.93
CA ASP A 7 0.74 -1.53 2.27
C ASP A 7 2.21 -1.13 2.21
N VAL A 8 2.70 -0.38 3.20
CA VAL A 8 4.05 0.21 3.22
C VAL A 8 4.79 -0.13 4.50
N GLU A 9 6.04 -0.54 4.35
CA GLU A 9 7.01 -0.65 5.44
C GLU A 9 8.05 0.48 5.33
N ALA A 10 8.36 1.11 6.46
CA ALA A 10 9.29 2.23 6.51
C ALA A 10 10.22 2.16 7.72
N ASP A 11 11.37 2.81 7.64
CA ASP A 11 12.38 2.85 8.71
C ASP A 11 12.16 3.99 9.73
N GLY A 12 10.95 4.59 9.71
CA GLY A 12 10.55 5.64 10.64
C GLY A 12 9.16 6.20 10.32
N PRO A 13 8.66 7.21 11.07
CA PRO A 13 7.26 7.62 11.01
C PRO A 13 6.91 8.60 9.88
N ILE A 14 7.86 9.30 9.27
CA ILE A 14 7.59 10.36 8.28
C ILE A 14 8.61 10.35 7.14
N PRO A 15 8.18 10.55 5.88
CA PRO A 15 9.10 10.69 4.75
C PRO A 15 9.98 11.94 4.87
N ALA A 16 11.00 12.03 4.05
CA ALA A 16 12.09 13.02 4.04
C ALA A 16 13.05 12.93 5.22
N LYS A 17 12.56 12.73 6.46
CA LYS A 17 13.41 12.47 7.62
C LYS A 17 13.83 11.00 7.71
N TYR A 18 12.97 10.12 7.28
CA TYR A 18 13.15 8.67 7.23
C TYR A 18 12.87 8.14 5.83
N SER A 19 13.04 6.84 5.62
CA SER A 19 12.93 6.23 4.30
C SER A 19 11.87 5.13 4.26
N MET A 20 11.19 5.01 3.12
CA MET A 20 10.41 3.82 2.80
C MET A 20 11.38 2.65 2.57
N VAL A 21 11.08 1.49 3.15
CA VAL A 21 11.86 0.26 3.00
C VAL A 21 11.32 -0.57 1.84
N SER A 22 10.03 -0.88 1.94
CA SER A 22 9.34 -1.65 0.91
C SER A 22 7.86 -1.31 0.87
N PHE A 23 7.20 -1.68 -0.21
CA PHE A 23 5.75 -1.60 -0.33
C PHE A 23 5.20 -2.71 -1.20
N GLY A 24 3.99 -3.13 -0.88
CA GLY A 24 3.23 -4.12 -1.63
C GLY A 24 1.95 -3.52 -2.18
N VAL A 25 1.58 -3.94 -3.39
CA VAL A 25 0.34 -3.50 -4.02
C VAL A 25 -0.38 -4.68 -4.63
N VAL A 26 -1.70 -4.74 -4.42
CA VAL A 26 -2.58 -5.73 -5.05
C VAL A 26 -3.69 -5.00 -5.79
N MET A 27 -3.90 -5.30 -7.07
CA MET A 27 -5.08 -4.81 -7.77
C MET A 27 -6.31 -5.57 -7.28
N LEU A 28 -7.37 -4.85 -6.92
CA LEU A 28 -8.63 -5.44 -6.48
C LEU A 28 -9.37 -6.05 -7.67
N GLU A 29 -9.31 -7.36 -7.74
CA GLU A 29 -10.01 -8.22 -8.70
C GLU A 29 -10.31 -9.58 -8.04
N PRO A 30 -11.20 -10.43 -8.57
CA PRO A 30 -11.53 -11.70 -7.93
C PRO A 30 -10.35 -12.65 -7.71
N SER A 31 -9.35 -12.64 -8.60
CA SER A 31 -8.18 -13.52 -8.52
C SER A 31 -7.09 -13.02 -7.59
N LEU A 32 -7.02 -11.71 -7.31
CA LEU A 32 -5.93 -11.03 -6.57
C LEU A 32 -4.53 -11.40 -7.09
N SER A 33 -4.41 -11.65 -8.41
CA SER A 33 -3.19 -12.16 -9.04
C SER A 33 -2.23 -11.04 -9.47
N HIS A 34 -2.74 -9.84 -9.73
CA HIS A 34 -1.92 -8.71 -10.12
C HIS A 34 -1.35 -8.03 -8.89
N THR A 35 -0.06 -8.29 -8.64
CA THR A 35 0.67 -7.77 -7.49
C THR A 35 1.93 -7.02 -7.93
N PHE A 36 2.34 -6.05 -7.13
CA PHE A 36 3.61 -5.36 -7.26
C PHE A 36 4.33 -5.34 -5.91
N TYR A 37 5.63 -5.58 -5.92
CA TYR A 37 6.51 -5.45 -4.77
C TYR A 37 7.66 -4.52 -5.10
N GLY A 38 7.82 -3.46 -4.32
CA GLY A 38 8.90 -2.51 -4.45
C GLY A 38 9.76 -2.47 -3.19
N GLN A 39 11.07 -2.48 -3.35
CA GLN A 39 12.06 -2.26 -2.29
C GLN A 39 12.93 -1.08 -2.69
N THR A 40 13.09 -0.10 -1.81
CA THR A 40 13.84 1.13 -2.10
C THR A 40 15.00 1.29 -1.14
N ARG A 41 16.20 1.61 -1.65
CA ARG A 41 17.30 2.01 -0.78
C ARG A 41 16.94 3.30 -0.03
N PRO A 42 17.54 3.53 1.16
CA PRO A 42 17.22 4.70 1.97
C PRO A 42 17.55 6.01 1.26
N ILE A 43 16.70 7.01 1.47
CA ILE A 43 16.90 8.38 0.98
C ILE A 43 17.59 9.29 2.01
N THR A 44 17.72 8.81 3.26
CA THR A 44 18.41 9.51 4.35
C THR A 44 19.26 8.53 5.17
N GLN A 45 20.17 9.08 5.99
CA GLN A 45 20.95 8.28 6.94
C GLN A 45 20.14 7.92 8.20
N ASN A 46 19.05 8.64 8.46
CA ASN A 46 18.23 8.41 9.65
C ASN A 46 17.38 7.14 9.50
N PHE A 47 17.30 6.39 10.57
CA PHE A 47 16.36 5.26 10.71
C PHE A 47 16.13 4.97 12.18
N LEU A 48 15.01 4.35 12.50
CA LEU A 48 14.69 3.79 13.80
C LEU A 48 14.89 2.27 13.73
N PRO A 49 15.81 1.70 14.51
CA PRO A 49 16.08 0.25 14.45
C PRO A 49 14.84 -0.61 14.67
N GLU A 50 13.96 -0.20 15.59
CA GLU A 50 12.70 -0.87 15.88
C GLU A 50 11.71 -0.82 14.69
N ALA A 51 11.63 0.30 13.98
CA ALA A 51 10.77 0.42 12.79
C ALA A 51 11.32 -0.42 11.62
N LEU A 52 12.63 -0.37 11.39
CA LEU A 52 13.27 -1.18 10.36
C LEU A 52 13.11 -2.68 10.65
N ALA A 53 13.23 -3.10 11.91
CA ALA A 53 13.07 -4.50 12.30
C ALA A 53 11.67 -5.05 11.98
N ILE A 54 10.61 -4.23 12.04
CA ILE A 54 9.24 -4.62 11.65
C ILE A 54 9.18 -5.02 10.18
N SER A 55 9.91 -4.33 9.30
CA SER A 55 9.97 -4.69 7.87
C SER A 55 10.67 -6.03 7.58
N GLY A 56 11.28 -6.66 8.59
CA GLY A 56 12.04 -7.91 8.44
C GLY A 56 13.41 -7.73 7.79
N HIS A 57 13.89 -6.51 7.57
CA HIS A 57 15.16 -6.22 6.90
C HIS A 57 16.19 -5.62 7.85
N THR A 58 17.46 -5.97 7.62
CA THR A 58 18.61 -5.29 8.24
C THR A 58 18.93 -3.97 7.52
N ARG A 59 19.71 -3.09 8.18
CA ARG A 59 20.15 -1.85 7.53
C ARG A 59 21.01 -2.11 6.31
N ASP A 60 21.88 -3.11 6.33
CA ASP A 60 22.74 -3.47 5.20
C ASP A 60 21.91 -3.97 4.00
N GLN A 61 20.88 -4.76 4.24
CA GLN A 61 19.93 -5.16 3.21
C GLN A 61 19.23 -3.94 2.62
N HIS A 62 18.70 -3.05 3.49
CA HIS A 62 18.01 -1.84 3.05
C HIS A 62 18.91 -0.93 2.20
N LEU A 63 20.21 -0.79 2.56
CA LEU A 63 21.20 -0.05 1.77
C LEU A 63 21.46 -0.66 0.38
N SER A 64 21.24 -1.97 0.22
CA SER A 64 21.47 -2.70 -1.03
C SER A 64 20.27 -2.71 -1.99
N PHE A 65 19.12 -2.17 -1.58
CA PHE A 65 17.91 -2.15 -2.40
C PHE A 65 18.03 -1.20 -3.59
N ASP A 66 17.05 -1.29 -4.48
CA ASP A 66 17.01 -0.53 -5.71
C ASP A 66 16.91 0.99 -5.52
N ASP A 67 17.31 1.71 -6.54
CA ASP A 67 17.14 3.17 -6.61
C ASP A 67 15.66 3.55 -6.52
N PRO A 68 15.26 4.43 -5.59
CA PRO A 68 13.85 4.80 -5.40
C PRO A 68 13.17 5.31 -6.67
N LYS A 69 13.88 6.09 -7.50
CA LYS A 69 13.33 6.60 -8.75
C LYS A 69 12.97 5.46 -9.71
N GLN A 70 13.87 4.50 -9.88
CA GLN A 70 13.65 3.35 -10.76
C GLN A 70 12.48 2.48 -10.25
N VAL A 71 12.37 2.30 -8.94
CA VAL A 71 11.24 1.55 -8.34
C VAL A 71 9.92 2.26 -8.61
N MET A 72 9.87 3.58 -8.41
CA MET A 72 8.65 4.36 -8.63
C MET A 72 8.28 4.45 -10.12
N GLU A 73 9.26 4.49 -11.04
CA GLU A 73 9.01 4.39 -12.48
C GLU A 73 8.37 3.04 -12.84
N ARG A 74 8.93 1.91 -12.37
CA ARG A 74 8.35 0.58 -12.56
C ARG A 74 6.95 0.48 -11.97
N PHE A 75 6.72 1.06 -10.80
CA PHE A 75 5.42 1.07 -10.14
C PHE A 75 4.38 1.86 -10.95
N ARG A 76 4.72 3.08 -11.40
CA ARG A 76 3.86 3.86 -12.28
C ARG A 76 3.46 3.09 -13.53
N ASP A 77 4.46 2.49 -14.20
CA ASP A 77 4.24 1.76 -15.45
C ASP A 77 3.36 0.51 -15.22
N TRP A 78 3.56 -0.18 -14.09
CA TRP A 78 2.71 -1.29 -13.69
C TRP A 78 1.26 -0.86 -13.41
N LEU A 79 1.03 0.27 -12.75
CA LEU A 79 -0.32 0.82 -12.54
C LEU A 79 -1.04 1.09 -13.86
N VAL A 80 -0.33 1.62 -14.86
CA VAL A 80 -0.87 1.92 -16.19
C VAL A 80 -1.18 0.64 -16.96
N GLN A 81 -0.29 -0.35 -16.92
CA GLN A 81 -0.44 -1.61 -17.65
C GLN A 81 -1.56 -2.50 -17.05
N THR A 82 -1.69 -2.48 -15.73
CA THR A 82 -2.59 -3.38 -15.01
C THR A 82 -3.99 -2.79 -14.87
N GLY A 83 -4.07 -1.51 -14.59
CA GLY A 83 -5.32 -0.83 -14.29
C GLY A 83 -6.08 -0.33 -15.50
N THR A 84 -7.31 0.10 -15.27
CA THR A 84 -8.13 0.81 -16.26
C THR A 84 -8.63 2.12 -15.69
N GLY A 85 -8.38 3.18 -16.44
CA GLY A 85 -8.71 4.55 -16.02
C GLY A 85 -7.91 4.98 -14.79
N ARG A 86 -8.43 5.96 -14.05
CA ARG A 86 -7.74 6.51 -12.88
C ARG A 86 -7.57 5.45 -11.78
N PRO A 87 -6.35 5.21 -11.28
CA PRO A 87 -6.11 4.34 -10.14
C PRO A 87 -6.66 4.96 -8.84
N ILE A 88 -7.23 4.13 -7.98
CA ILE A 88 -7.72 4.52 -6.65
C ILE A 88 -6.82 3.86 -5.60
N PHE A 89 -6.22 4.67 -4.76
CA PHE A 89 -5.42 4.22 -3.63
C PHE A 89 -6.32 3.76 -2.48
N VAL A 90 -6.04 2.58 -1.93
CA VAL A 90 -6.76 2.03 -0.78
C VAL A 90 -5.76 1.39 0.18
N SER A 91 -5.90 1.61 1.48
CA SER A 91 -5.07 0.94 2.48
C SER A 91 -5.78 0.79 3.84
N ASP A 92 -5.19 0.03 4.75
CA ASP A 92 -5.66 -0.07 6.13
C ASP A 92 -5.36 1.22 6.91
N ASN A 93 -4.12 1.66 6.89
CA ASN A 93 -3.68 2.89 7.54
C ASN A 93 -3.35 3.97 6.50
N VAL A 94 -4.39 4.51 5.86
CA VAL A 94 -4.24 5.44 4.75
C VAL A 94 -3.38 6.67 5.09
N ALA A 95 -3.39 7.14 6.33
CA ALA A 95 -2.56 8.27 6.74
C ALA A 95 -1.06 7.94 6.70
N PHE A 96 -0.70 6.69 7.04
CA PHE A 96 0.68 6.22 7.01
C PHE A 96 1.10 5.83 5.59
N ASP A 97 0.38 4.94 4.93
CA ASP A 97 0.77 4.41 3.62
C ASP A 97 0.76 5.49 2.54
N TRP A 98 -0.27 6.35 2.56
CA TRP A 98 -0.42 7.43 1.61
C TRP A 98 0.75 8.44 1.66
N GLN A 99 1.19 8.85 2.85
CA GLN A 99 2.26 9.86 2.95
C GLN A 99 3.55 9.38 2.27
N TRP A 100 3.88 8.08 2.38
CA TRP A 100 5.07 7.48 1.77
C TRP A 100 4.95 7.43 0.25
N ILE A 101 3.91 6.82 -0.25
CA ILE A 101 3.68 6.68 -1.69
C ILE A 101 3.55 8.04 -2.36
N ASN A 102 2.79 8.97 -1.76
CA ASN A 102 2.63 10.32 -2.29
C ASN A 102 3.96 11.09 -2.32
N TYR A 103 4.74 11.03 -1.23
CA TYR A 103 6.04 11.68 -1.17
C TYR A 103 7.00 11.13 -2.23
N TYR A 104 7.12 9.80 -2.35
CA TYR A 104 8.05 9.18 -3.30
C TYR A 104 7.65 9.46 -4.75
N PHE A 105 6.38 9.41 -5.09
CA PHE A 105 5.92 9.80 -6.43
C PHE A 105 6.29 11.25 -6.77
N HIS A 106 5.97 12.19 -5.91
CA HIS A 106 6.30 13.60 -6.16
C HIS A 106 7.81 13.88 -6.12
N GLN A 107 8.53 13.29 -5.19
CA GLN A 107 9.98 13.48 -5.05
C GLN A 107 10.76 12.97 -6.27
N PHE A 108 10.36 11.85 -6.84
CA PHE A 108 11.14 11.18 -7.89
C PHE A 108 10.55 11.34 -9.29
N LEU A 109 9.24 11.50 -9.43
CA LEU A 109 8.57 11.59 -10.73
C LEU A 109 7.83 12.93 -10.95
N GLY A 110 7.68 13.77 -9.93
CA GLY A 110 7.01 15.07 -10.01
C GLY A 110 5.48 14.99 -10.05
N GLU A 111 4.90 13.79 -10.08
CA GLU A 111 3.45 13.58 -10.16
C GLU A 111 3.04 12.33 -9.36
N ASN A 112 1.77 12.25 -8.95
CA ASN A 112 1.20 11.06 -8.32
C ASN A 112 -0.01 10.55 -9.13
N PRO A 113 0.07 9.35 -9.72
CA PRO A 113 -1.02 8.76 -10.52
C PRO A 113 -2.35 8.62 -9.76
N PHE A 114 -2.30 8.43 -8.44
CA PHE A 114 -3.49 8.34 -7.59
C PHE A 114 -4.18 9.70 -7.37
N GLY A 115 -3.50 10.81 -7.64
CA GLY A 115 -3.99 12.17 -7.39
C GLY A 115 -3.83 12.59 -5.93
N HIS A 116 -4.92 12.95 -5.23
CA HIS A 116 -4.85 13.61 -3.92
C HIS A 116 -5.60 12.88 -2.80
N SER A 117 -6.18 11.70 -3.05
CA SER A 117 -7.02 11.05 -2.05
C SER A 117 -6.82 9.54 -2.03
N GLY A 118 -6.83 8.99 -0.82
CA GLY A 118 -6.88 7.56 -0.55
C GLY A 118 -8.19 7.16 0.15
N ARG A 119 -8.49 5.86 0.16
CA ARG A 119 -9.62 5.29 0.90
C ARG A 119 -9.11 4.40 2.02
N ARG A 120 -9.66 4.57 3.21
CA ARG A 120 -9.36 3.72 4.34
C ARG A 120 -10.35 2.55 4.40
N ILE A 121 -9.84 1.33 4.48
CA ILE A 121 -10.66 0.10 4.51
C ILE A 121 -11.59 0.10 5.73
N GLY A 122 -11.06 0.49 6.89
CA GLY A 122 -11.84 0.54 8.12
C GLY A 122 -13.06 1.47 8.02
N ASP A 123 -12.92 2.63 7.36
CA ASP A 123 -14.02 3.58 7.21
C ASP A 123 -15.10 3.06 6.24
N LEU A 124 -14.68 2.33 5.19
CA LEU A 124 -15.61 1.65 4.29
C LEU A 124 -16.45 0.60 5.03
N TYR A 125 -15.80 -0.20 5.88
CA TYR A 125 -16.49 -1.20 6.70
C TYR A 125 -17.44 -0.57 7.72
N CYS A 126 -16.97 0.42 8.46
CA CYS A 126 -17.80 1.15 9.43
C CYS A 126 -19.05 1.75 8.77
N GLY A 127 -18.89 2.34 7.59
CA GLY A 127 -20.02 2.86 6.81
C GLY A 127 -20.96 1.77 6.32
N LEU A 128 -20.44 0.62 5.89
CA LEU A 128 -21.22 -0.53 5.42
C LEU A 128 -22.12 -1.10 6.52
N VAL A 129 -21.56 -1.29 7.72
CA VAL A 129 -22.30 -1.88 8.87
C VAL A 129 -22.98 -0.82 9.76
N LYS A 130 -22.80 0.48 9.44
CA LYS A 130 -23.36 1.64 10.18
C LYS A 130 -22.92 1.67 11.65
N ASP A 131 -21.69 1.26 11.94
CA ASP A 131 -21.07 1.29 13.26
C ASP A 131 -19.63 1.82 13.13
N SER A 132 -19.35 3.00 13.69
CA SER A 132 -18.05 3.67 13.63
C SER A 132 -16.95 2.97 14.42
N PHE A 133 -17.27 2.00 15.27
CA PHE A 133 -16.33 1.21 16.06
C PHE A 133 -16.13 -0.22 15.53
N ALA A 134 -16.83 -0.58 14.45
CA ALA A 134 -16.74 -1.91 13.87
C ALA A 134 -15.33 -2.24 13.41
N ARG A 135 -14.91 -3.49 13.65
CA ARG A 135 -13.59 -4.01 13.25
C ARG A 135 -13.74 -4.95 12.08
N TRP A 136 -12.97 -4.77 11.03
CA TRP A 136 -13.04 -5.48 9.76
C TRP A 136 -11.99 -6.57 9.57
N LYS A 137 -10.91 -6.61 10.37
CA LYS A 137 -9.75 -7.49 10.16
C LYS A 137 -10.08 -9.00 10.20
N HIS A 138 -11.22 -9.38 10.79
CA HIS A 138 -11.73 -10.76 10.76
C HIS A 138 -12.17 -11.24 9.36
N LEU A 139 -12.31 -10.34 8.41
CA LEU A 139 -12.64 -10.66 7.01
C LEU A 139 -11.41 -11.07 6.19
N ARG A 140 -10.19 -10.87 6.70
CA ARG A 140 -8.95 -11.33 6.07
C ARG A 140 -8.86 -12.85 6.14
N ARG A 141 -8.29 -13.46 5.10
CA ARG A 141 -7.89 -14.88 5.07
C ARG A 141 -6.38 -15.02 5.20
N THR A 142 -5.63 -14.16 4.49
CA THR A 142 -4.18 -14.09 4.59
C THR A 142 -3.77 -13.46 5.93
N THR A 143 -2.89 -14.15 6.66
CA THR A 143 -2.36 -13.69 7.95
C THR A 143 -1.50 -12.45 7.74
N HIS A 144 -1.52 -11.54 8.72
CA HIS A 144 -0.63 -10.40 8.76
C HIS A 144 0.81 -10.85 9.05
N THR A 145 1.74 -10.56 8.15
CA THR A 145 3.12 -11.06 8.20
C THR A 145 4.17 -9.96 8.21
N HIS A 146 3.78 -8.70 8.04
CA HIS A 146 4.68 -7.56 7.73
C HIS A 146 5.42 -7.72 6.39
N HIS A 147 5.01 -8.66 5.54
CA HIS A 147 5.38 -8.66 4.15
C HIS A 147 4.30 -7.88 3.39
N PRO A 148 4.62 -6.71 2.80
CA PRO A 148 3.59 -5.76 2.37
C PRO A 148 2.67 -6.30 1.26
N VAL A 149 3.12 -7.25 0.43
CA VAL A 149 2.23 -7.90 -0.56
C VAL A 149 1.21 -8.81 0.12
N ASP A 150 1.61 -9.58 1.15
CA ASP A 150 0.69 -10.46 1.88
C ASP A 150 -0.33 -9.63 2.66
N ASP A 151 0.13 -8.52 3.26
CA ASP A 151 -0.74 -7.63 4.01
C ASP A 151 -1.71 -6.88 3.09
N ALA A 152 -1.26 -6.38 1.94
CA ALA A 152 -2.13 -5.84 0.91
C ALA A 152 -3.14 -6.89 0.38
N LYS A 153 -2.73 -8.16 0.24
CA LYS A 153 -3.61 -9.25 -0.19
C LYS A 153 -4.70 -9.54 0.84
N GLY A 154 -4.36 -9.68 2.11
CA GLY A 154 -5.35 -9.85 3.17
C GLY A 154 -6.32 -8.67 3.25
N ASN A 155 -5.86 -7.45 3.02
CA ASN A 155 -6.67 -6.25 2.93
C ASN A 155 -7.62 -6.29 1.72
N ALA A 156 -7.16 -6.78 0.56
CA ALA A 156 -7.97 -6.96 -0.64
C ALA A 156 -9.05 -8.04 -0.45
N GLU A 157 -8.72 -9.17 0.19
CA GLU A 157 -9.67 -10.23 0.55
C GLU A 157 -10.82 -9.69 1.40
N ALA A 158 -10.51 -8.84 2.38
CA ALA A 158 -11.54 -8.20 3.21
C ALA A 158 -12.46 -7.28 2.38
N LEU A 159 -11.93 -6.56 1.40
CA LEU A 159 -12.75 -5.74 0.50
C LEU A 159 -13.64 -6.60 -0.41
N LEU A 160 -13.17 -7.75 -0.89
CA LEU A 160 -14.03 -8.70 -1.63
C LEU A 160 -15.18 -9.22 -0.74
N ALA A 161 -14.89 -9.57 0.52
CA ALA A 161 -15.93 -9.95 1.47
C ALA A 161 -16.93 -8.81 1.73
N MET A 162 -16.46 -7.56 1.84
CA MET A 162 -17.34 -6.39 1.97
C MET A 162 -18.21 -6.19 0.71
N ALA A 163 -17.70 -6.52 -0.47
CA ALA A 163 -18.51 -6.48 -1.70
C ALA A 163 -19.64 -7.51 -1.66
N GLU A 164 -19.39 -8.73 -1.16
CA GLU A 164 -20.43 -9.74 -0.91
C GLU A 164 -21.47 -9.28 0.12
N MET A 165 -21.06 -8.44 1.09
CA MET A 165 -21.97 -7.81 2.06
C MET A 165 -22.76 -6.62 1.48
N GLY A 166 -22.51 -6.23 0.22
CA GLY A 166 -23.24 -5.18 -0.47
C GLY A 166 -22.47 -3.86 -0.67
N LEU A 167 -21.19 -3.78 -0.31
CA LEU A 167 -20.34 -2.64 -0.66
C LEU A 167 -20.13 -2.62 -2.19
N LYS A 168 -20.59 -1.55 -2.85
CA LYS A 168 -20.40 -1.39 -4.30
C LYS A 168 -18.98 -0.96 -4.60
N ILE A 169 -18.19 -1.87 -5.12
CA ILE A 169 -16.83 -1.65 -5.59
C ILE A 169 -16.79 -1.87 -7.10
N PRO A 170 -16.12 -0.98 -7.89
CA PRO A 170 -15.94 -1.23 -9.32
C PRO A 170 -14.94 -2.38 -9.50
N MET A 171 -15.45 -3.58 -9.67
CA MET A 171 -14.68 -4.77 -10.10
C MET A 171 -14.94 -5.00 -11.59
N LYS A 172 -13.89 -5.42 -12.30
CA LYS A 172 -14.01 -5.89 -13.68
C LYS A 172 -14.29 -7.37 -13.73
#